data_bc8758052aa4bf64eb18b2182e659f21
#
_entry.id   bc8758052aa4bf64eb18b2182e659f21
#
_cell.length_a   1.000
_cell.length_b   1.000
_cell.length_c   1.000
_cell.angle_alpha   90.00
_cell.angle_beta   90.00
_cell.angle_gamma   90.00
#
_symmetry.space_group_name_H-M   'P 1'
#
loop_
_entity.id
_entity.type
_entity.pdbx_description
1 polymer ?
#
loop_
_entity_poly.entity_id
_entity_poly.type
_entity_poly.pdbx_seq_one_letter_code
_entity_poly.pdbx_strand_id
1 'polypeptide(L)'
;MPTVILGGGIIGSSIAYYLSKQNPSGASQIHIIESSNTLFSSASGYAAGFLAKDWFEPSLLPLGEYSFALHESLAAEHGGDKKWGYMKGTALSLGSTDAGSGGARGDDWLRSGTSRAETATTKPVVLEQGPEWLTKQKATAIEKISEGGSVAQVYMSFQPS
;
A
#
# COMPACT_ATOMS: atom_id res chain seq x y z
N MET A 1 3.21 -29.80 15.40
CA MET A 1 4.19 -29.88 14.30
C MET A 1 4.74 -28.46 14.09
N PRO A 2 6.02 -28.29 13.89
CA PRO A 2 6.58 -26.95 13.59
C PRO A 2 6.10 -26.46 12.23
N THR A 3 5.86 -25.16 12.14
CA THR A 3 5.52 -24.46 10.90
C THR A 3 6.72 -23.66 10.46
N VAL A 4 7.17 -23.85 9.22
CA VAL A 4 8.30 -23.12 8.65
C VAL A 4 7.78 -22.18 7.56
N ILE A 5 8.12 -20.91 7.65
CA ILE A 5 7.78 -19.86 6.69
C ILE A 5 9.08 -19.41 6.02
N LEU A 6 9.13 -19.47 4.70
CA LEU A 6 10.29 -19.02 3.93
C LEU A 6 10.08 -17.56 3.47
N GLY A 7 10.98 -16.70 3.90
CA GLY A 7 10.99 -15.27 3.60
C GLY A 7 10.45 -14.41 4.73
N GLY A 8 11.26 -13.43 5.17
CA GLY A 8 10.99 -12.47 6.23
C GLY A 8 10.46 -11.12 5.74
N GLY A 9 9.81 -11.08 4.59
CA GLY A 9 9.08 -9.90 4.10
C GLY A 9 7.70 -9.75 4.74
N ILE A 10 6.91 -8.77 4.25
CA ILE A 10 5.58 -8.49 4.81
C ILE A 10 4.65 -9.69 4.78
N ILE A 11 4.70 -10.50 3.73
CA ILE A 11 3.85 -11.68 3.58
C ILE A 11 4.18 -12.73 4.64
N GLY A 12 5.45 -13.12 4.75
CA GLY A 12 5.87 -14.14 5.73
C GLY A 12 5.65 -13.68 7.17
N SER A 13 5.95 -12.42 7.48
CA SER A 13 5.71 -11.84 8.80
C SER A 13 4.22 -11.76 9.14
N SER A 14 3.36 -11.40 8.20
CA SER A 14 1.91 -11.38 8.40
C SER A 14 1.35 -12.77 8.64
N ILE A 15 1.80 -13.77 7.87
CA ILE A 15 1.40 -15.18 8.07
C ILE A 15 1.78 -15.64 9.49
N ALA A 16 3.03 -15.39 9.90
CA ALA A 16 3.49 -15.76 11.25
C ALA A 16 2.68 -15.09 12.34
N TYR A 17 2.40 -13.79 12.20
CA TYR A 17 1.60 -13.02 13.14
C TYR A 17 0.19 -13.62 13.30
N TYR A 18 -0.54 -13.82 12.21
CA TYR A 18 -1.91 -14.34 12.29
C TYR A 18 -1.97 -15.79 12.75
N LEU A 19 -1.03 -16.64 12.38
CA LEU A 19 -0.93 -17.99 12.92
C LEU A 19 -0.67 -17.99 14.43
N SER A 20 0.20 -17.11 14.92
CA SER A 20 0.44 -16.98 16.36
C SER A 20 -0.78 -16.48 17.14
N LYS A 21 -1.58 -15.60 16.54
CA LYS A 21 -2.87 -15.16 17.14
C LYS A 21 -3.92 -16.28 17.18
N GLN A 22 -4.00 -17.09 16.11
CA GLN A 22 -4.94 -18.22 16.06
C GLN A 22 -4.58 -19.33 17.04
N ASN A 23 -3.30 -19.57 17.27
CA ASN A 23 -2.81 -20.60 18.18
C ASN A 23 -1.65 -20.08 19.04
N PRO A 24 -1.93 -19.31 20.11
CA PRO A 24 -0.90 -18.76 20.96
C PRO A 24 0.01 -19.80 21.61
N SER A 25 -0.50 -20.96 21.99
CA SER A 25 0.29 -22.05 22.57
C SER A 25 1.28 -22.68 21.58
N GLY A 26 0.98 -22.59 20.29
CA GLY A 26 1.83 -23.07 19.19
C GLY A 26 2.78 -22.02 18.61
N ALA A 27 2.76 -20.78 19.11
CA ALA A 27 3.54 -19.67 18.54
C ALA A 27 5.06 -19.98 18.53
N SER A 28 5.59 -20.65 19.54
CA SER A 28 7.00 -21.08 19.60
C SER A 28 7.41 -22.11 18.56
N GLN A 29 6.43 -22.69 17.84
CA GLN A 29 6.64 -23.68 16.76
C GLN A 29 6.63 -23.00 15.38
N ILE A 30 6.48 -21.68 15.31
CA ILE A 30 6.51 -20.94 14.05
C ILE A 30 7.93 -20.41 13.84
N HIS A 31 8.53 -20.78 12.74
CA HIS A 31 9.89 -20.40 12.37
C HIS A 31 9.88 -19.66 11.04
N ILE A 32 10.43 -18.44 11.03
CA ILE A 32 10.66 -17.69 9.78
C ILE A 32 12.12 -17.90 9.38
N ILE A 33 12.35 -18.34 8.16
CA ILE A 33 13.69 -18.48 7.58
C ILE A 33 13.87 -17.38 6.53
N GLU A 34 14.85 -16.52 6.75
CA GLU A 34 15.22 -15.44 5.84
C GLU A 34 16.67 -15.67 5.36
N SER A 35 16.89 -15.47 4.06
CA SER A 35 18.22 -15.62 3.46
C SER A 35 19.15 -14.45 3.73
N SER A 36 18.59 -13.30 4.02
CA SER A 36 19.34 -12.08 4.36
C SER A 36 19.59 -11.99 5.87
N ASN A 37 20.63 -11.28 6.27
CA ASN A 37 20.92 -10.96 7.67
C ASN A 37 19.93 -9.94 8.27
N THR A 38 19.07 -9.35 7.46
CA THR A 38 18.06 -8.37 7.87
C THR A 38 16.70 -8.74 7.35
N LEU A 39 15.67 -8.55 8.17
CA LEU A 39 14.27 -8.67 7.72
C LEU A 39 13.93 -7.56 6.73
N PHE A 40 12.96 -7.82 5.88
CA PHE A 40 12.47 -6.85 4.89
C PHE A 40 13.53 -6.33 3.92
N SER A 41 14.57 -7.11 3.65
CA SER A 41 15.72 -6.74 2.79
C SER A 41 15.38 -6.61 1.30
N SER A 42 14.14 -6.93 0.90
CA SER A 42 13.67 -6.86 -0.49
C SER A 42 12.49 -5.89 -0.65
N ALA A 43 11.56 -6.18 -1.55
CA ALA A 43 10.45 -5.29 -1.93
C ALA A 43 9.69 -4.66 -0.75
N SER A 44 9.48 -5.40 0.33
CA SER A 44 8.73 -4.90 1.49
C SER A 44 9.44 -3.76 2.21
N GLY A 45 10.78 -3.81 2.31
CA GLY A 45 11.55 -2.75 2.96
C GLY A 45 11.73 -1.50 2.11
N TYR A 46 11.56 -1.63 0.79
CA TYR A 46 11.65 -0.51 -0.15
C TYR A 46 10.29 0.03 -0.57
N ALA A 47 9.19 -0.48 0.01
CA ALA A 47 7.86 0.05 -0.25
C ALA A 47 7.73 1.48 0.26
N ALA A 48 7.07 2.34 -0.52
CA ALA A 48 6.95 3.77 -0.21
C ALA A 48 6.02 4.09 0.98
N GLY A 49 5.34 3.08 1.54
CA GLY A 49 4.44 3.26 2.68
C GLY A 49 3.06 3.84 2.32
N PHE A 50 2.76 4.02 1.05
CA PHE A 50 1.44 4.45 0.60
C PHE A 50 0.45 3.28 0.63
N LEU A 51 -0.73 3.54 1.21
CA LEU A 51 -1.83 2.60 1.29
C LEU A 51 -2.99 3.11 0.43
N ALA A 52 -3.40 2.32 -0.55
CA ALA A 52 -4.54 2.60 -1.40
C ALA A 52 -5.67 1.61 -1.13
N LYS A 53 -6.90 2.11 -1.03
CA LYS A 53 -8.08 1.26 -0.80
C LYS A 53 -8.55 0.59 -2.09
N ASP A 54 -8.60 1.33 -3.19
CA ASP A 54 -9.35 0.98 -4.38
C ASP A 54 -8.57 1.18 -5.70
N TRP A 55 -7.24 1.14 -5.64
CA TRP A 55 -6.36 1.29 -6.81
C TRP A 55 -5.98 -0.07 -7.42
N PHE A 56 -6.99 -0.91 -7.60
CA PHE A 56 -6.83 -2.27 -8.09
C PHE A 56 -7.78 -2.53 -9.26
N GLU A 57 -7.46 -3.53 -10.07
CA GLU A 57 -8.41 -4.03 -11.04
C GLU A 57 -9.66 -4.60 -10.33
N PRO A 58 -10.82 -4.66 -11.00
CA PRO A 58 -12.08 -5.07 -10.37
C PRO A 58 -12.03 -6.44 -9.68
N SER A 59 -11.26 -7.37 -10.19
CA SER A 59 -11.12 -8.71 -9.60
C SER A 59 -10.37 -8.71 -8.27
N LEU A 60 -9.44 -7.77 -8.07
CA LEU A 60 -8.62 -7.62 -6.86
C LEU A 60 -9.18 -6.58 -5.89
N LEU A 61 -10.17 -5.80 -6.29
CA LEU A 61 -10.72 -4.73 -5.45
C LEU A 61 -11.19 -5.22 -4.07
N PRO A 62 -11.94 -6.34 -3.92
CA PRO A 62 -12.34 -6.81 -2.60
C PRO A 62 -11.17 -7.17 -1.68
N LEU A 63 -10.09 -7.71 -2.26
CA LEU A 63 -8.87 -8.01 -1.52
C LEU A 63 -8.15 -6.73 -1.09
N GLY A 64 -8.09 -5.73 -1.96
CA GLY A 64 -7.53 -4.42 -1.66
C GLY A 64 -8.26 -3.72 -0.52
N GLU A 65 -9.58 -3.67 -0.57
CA GLU A 65 -10.41 -3.08 0.48
C GLU A 65 -10.26 -3.81 1.82
N TYR A 66 -10.26 -5.14 1.80
CA TYR A 66 -10.05 -5.94 3.00
C TYR A 66 -8.66 -5.70 3.60
N SER A 67 -7.61 -5.70 2.78
CA SER A 67 -6.24 -5.42 3.22
C SER A 67 -6.10 -4.01 3.79
N PHE A 68 -6.74 -3.01 3.18
CA PHE A 68 -6.77 -1.64 3.67
C PHE A 68 -7.40 -1.55 5.07
N ALA A 69 -8.54 -2.20 5.28
CA ALA A 69 -9.21 -2.25 6.57
C ALA A 69 -8.37 -2.99 7.65
N LEU A 70 -7.61 -4.01 7.26
CA LEU A 70 -6.69 -4.70 8.17
C LEU A 70 -5.55 -3.79 8.66
N HIS A 71 -5.00 -2.92 7.80
CA HIS A 71 -4.00 -1.94 8.23
C HIS A 71 -4.54 -1.00 9.30
N GLU A 72 -5.78 -0.53 9.14
CA GLU A 72 -6.44 0.30 10.13
C GLU A 72 -6.64 -0.45 11.46
N SER A 73 -7.14 -1.68 11.39
CA SER A 73 -7.38 -2.51 12.57
C SER A 73 -6.10 -2.81 13.34
N LEU A 74 -5.01 -3.15 12.63
CA LEU A 74 -3.70 -3.38 13.23
C LEU A 74 -3.15 -2.11 13.87
N ALA A 75 -3.31 -0.96 13.22
CA ALA A 75 -2.87 0.31 13.76
C ALA A 75 -3.63 0.66 15.05
N ALA A 76 -4.94 0.44 15.08
CA ALA A 76 -5.75 0.64 16.27
C ALA A 76 -5.36 -0.31 17.42
N GLU A 77 -5.14 -1.59 17.10
CA GLU A 77 -4.79 -2.62 18.09
C GLU A 77 -3.41 -2.36 18.74
N HIS A 78 -2.44 -1.90 17.94
CA HIS A 78 -1.05 -1.83 18.37
C HIS A 78 -0.50 -0.42 18.57
N GLY A 79 -1.31 0.63 18.43
CA GLY A 79 -0.88 2.02 18.50
C GLY A 79 0.01 2.43 17.32
N GLY A 80 -0.44 2.07 16.13
CA GLY A 80 0.30 2.23 14.88
C GLY A 80 0.60 3.67 14.51
N ASP A 81 -0.22 4.62 14.95
CA ASP A 81 0.00 6.05 14.81
C ASP A 81 1.37 6.47 15.41
N LYS A 82 1.71 5.95 16.56
CA LYS A 82 2.97 6.24 17.28
C LYS A 82 4.11 5.31 16.92
N LYS A 83 3.82 4.02 16.66
CA LYS A 83 4.86 3.02 16.48
C LYS A 83 5.43 2.97 15.06
N TRP A 84 4.62 3.21 14.05
CA TRP A 84 5.03 3.17 12.63
C TRP A 84 4.39 4.25 11.78
N GLY A 85 3.88 5.32 12.41
CA GLY A 85 3.38 6.50 11.73
C GLY A 85 2.17 6.24 10.82
N TYR A 86 1.28 5.29 11.20
CA TYR A 86 0.05 5.07 10.45
C TYR A 86 -0.83 6.31 10.47
N MET A 87 -1.21 6.79 9.30
CA MET A 87 -2.13 7.90 9.14
C MET A 87 -3.17 7.58 8.07
N LYS A 88 -4.43 7.90 8.35
CA LYS A 88 -5.46 7.99 7.32
C LYS A 88 -5.30 9.28 6.53
N GLY A 89 -5.65 9.24 5.28
CA GLY A 89 -5.58 10.39 4.40
C GLY A 89 -6.46 10.23 3.18
N THR A 90 -6.30 11.16 2.26
CA THR A 90 -6.97 11.12 0.96
C THR A 90 -5.94 10.81 -0.10
N ALA A 91 -6.24 9.82 -0.92
CA ALA A 91 -5.45 9.47 -2.10
C ALA A 91 -6.00 10.23 -3.31
N LEU A 92 -5.11 10.85 -4.06
CA LEU A 92 -5.45 11.63 -5.26
C LEU A 92 -4.74 11.01 -6.47
N SER A 93 -5.48 10.71 -7.53
CA SER A 93 -4.90 10.46 -8.85
C SER A 93 -4.87 11.77 -9.63
N LEU A 94 -3.71 12.10 -10.15
CA LEU A 94 -3.47 13.35 -10.86
C LEU A 94 -3.17 13.06 -12.33
N GLY A 95 -3.79 13.83 -13.21
CA GLY A 95 -3.50 13.88 -14.64
C GLY A 95 -2.95 15.23 -15.06
N SER A 96 -2.36 15.29 -16.26
CA SER A 96 -1.92 16.54 -16.87
C SER A 96 -3.02 17.10 -17.77
N THR A 97 -3.37 18.37 -17.60
CA THR A 97 -4.31 19.08 -18.49
C THR A 97 -3.67 19.50 -19.81
N ASP A 98 -2.34 19.56 -19.87
CA ASP A 98 -1.58 19.99 -21.06
C ASP A 98 -1.38 18.87 -22.08
N ALA A 99 -1.67 17.64 -21.73
CA ALA A 99 -1.69 16.54 -22.69
C ALA A 99 -2.93 16.70 -23.56
N GLY A 100 -2.82 17.41 -24.65
CA GLY A 100 -3.86 17.60 -25.70
C GLY A 100 -4.29 16.30 -26.38
N SER A 101 -4.07 15.19 -25.77
CA SER A 101 -4.54 13.84 -26.13
C SER A 101 -4.62 13.02 -24.86
N GLY A 102 -5.82 12.73 -24.43
CA GLY A 102 -6.22 11.73 -23.46
C GLY A 102 -5.14 10.97 -22.74
N GLY A 103 -4.55 11.57 -21.70
CA GLY A 103 -3.65 10.84 -20.80
C GLY A 103 -4.46 9.91 -19.91
N ALA A 104 -4.05 8.65 -19.82
CA ALA A 104 -4.59 7.72 -18.86
C ALA A 104 -4.28 8.18 -17.46
N ARG A 105 -5.15 7.85 -16.53
CA ARG A 105 -4.85 7.95 -15.10
C ARG A 105 -3.56 7.24 -14.78
N GLY A 106 -2.80 7.78 -13.86
CA GLY A 106 -1.56 7.15 -13.41
C GLY A 106 -1.73 5.74 -12.84
N ASP A 107 -2.96 5.35 -12.50
CA ASP A 107 -3.34 4.06 -11.92
C ASP A 107 -4.17 3.15 -12.87
N ASP A 108 -4.56 3.61 -14.06
CA ASP A 108 -5.43 2.84 -14.98
C ASP A 108 -4.79 1.51 -15.43
N TRP A 109 -3.49 1.48 -15.58
CA TRP A 109 -2.76 0.25 -15.89
C TRP A 109 -2.86 -0.79 -14.76
N LEU A 110 -2.96 -0.37 -13.49
CA LEU A 110 -3.19 -1.26 -12.36
C LEU A 110 -4.59 -1.87 -12.36
N ARG A 111 -5.58 -1.13 -12.90
CA ARG A 111 -6.98 -1.58 -12.92
C ARG A 111 -7.31 -2.46 -14.11
N SER A 112 -6.72 -2.16 -15.25
CA SER A 112 -7.01 -2.86 -16.50
C SER A 112 -6.11 -4.06 -16.75
N GLY A 113 -5.07 -4.26 -15.94
CA GLY A 113 -4.05 -5.28 -16.19
C GLY A 113 -3.21 -4.99 -17.45
N THR A 114 -3.35 -3.80 -18.03
CA THR A 114 -2.63 -3.36 -19.23
C THR A 114 -1.30 -2.71 -18.87
N SER A 115 -0.45 -2.47 -19.86
CA SER A 115 0.77 -1.72 -19.65
C SER A 115 0.49 -0.23 -19.46
N ARG A 116 1.40 0.47 -18.77
CA ARG A 116 1.34 1.93 -18.61
C ARG A 116 1.28 2.69 -19.95
N ALA A 117 1.87 2.11 -21.00
CA ALA A 117 1.84 2.69 -22.34
C ALA A 117 0.48 2.53 -23.02
N GLU A 118 -0.24 1.43 -22.79
CA GLU A 118 -1.54 1.16 -23.38
C GLU A 118 -2.64 2.03 -22.77
N THR A 119 -2.52 2.36 -21.47
CA THR A 119 -3.49 3.23 -20.79
C THR A 119 -3.28 4.72 -21.05
N ALA A 120 -2.16 5.12 -21.62
CA ALA A 120 -1.81 6.52 -21.91
C ALA A 120 -2.73 7.21 -22.96
N THR A 121 -3.74 6.53 -23.48
CA THR A 121 -4.67 7.05 -24.49
C THR A 121 -6.05 7.43 -23.96
N THR A 122 -6.36 7.19 -22.70
CA THR A 122 -7.69 7.45 -22.11
C THR A 122 -7.83 8.91 -21.67
N LYS A 123 -8.97 9.54 -21.92
CA LYS A 123 -9.21 10.94 -21.54
C LYS A 123 -9.34 11.10 -20.02
N PRO A 124 -8.67 12.08 -19.40
CA PRO A 124 -8.83 12.36 -17.98
C PRO A 124 -10.25 12.86 -17.67
N VAL A 125 -10.80 12.42 -16.56
CA VAL A 125 -12.02 12.97 -15.98
C VAL A 125 -11.60 14.08 -15.02
N VAL A 126 -11.95 15.33 -15.36
CA VAL A 126 -11.66 16.47 -14.48
C VAL A 126 -12.65 16.45 -13.31
N LEU A 127 -12.13 16.34 -12.10
CA LEU A 127 -12.91 16.52 -10.88
C LEU A 127 -12.64 17.92 -10.34
N GLU A 128 -13.70 18.71 -10.15
CA GLU A 128 -13.59 20.07 -9.60
C GLU A 128 -13.28 20.09 -8.09
N GLN A 129 -13.26 18.94 -7.44
CA GLN A 129 -13.07 18.82 -5.98
C GLN A 129 -11.64 18.40 -5.66
N GLY A 130 -10.95 19.22 -4.89
CA GLY A 130 -9.60 18.91 -4.40
C GLY A 130 -9.07 19.97 -3.46
N PRO A 131 -7.89 19.76 -2.86
CA PRO A 131 -7.25 20.77 -2.03
C PRO A 131 -6.98 22.05 -2.84
N GLU A 132 -7.25 23.20 -2.25
CA GLU A 132 -7.15 24.52 -2.92
C GLU A 132 -5.75 24.78 -3.52
N TRP A 133 -4.69 24.31 -2.85
CA TRP A 133 -3.32 24.46 -3.34
C TRP A 133 -3.07 23.67 -4.65
N LEU A 134 -3.81 22.60 -4.89
CA LEU A 134 -3.68 21.77 -6.08
C LEU A 134 -4.60 22.26 -7.21
N THR A 135 -5.83 22.64 -6.89
CA THR A 135 -6.81 23.13 -7.87
C THR A 135 -6.41 24.46 -8.52
N LYS A 136 -5.51 25.21 -7.86
CA LYS A 136 -4.93 26.43 -8.42
C LYS A 136 -3.86 26.21 -9.49
N GLN A 137 -3.37 24.97 -9.63
CA GLN A 137 -2.37 24.64 -10.65
C GLN A 137 -3.06 24.32 -11.98
N LYS A 138 -2.91 25.21 -12.95
CA LYS A 138 -3.61 25.14 -14.25
C LYS A 138 -3.29 23.89 -15.10
N ALA A 139 -2.15 23.24 -14.84
CA ALA A 139 -1.67 22.11 -15.62
C ALA A 139 -1.99 20.74 -15.00
N THR A 140 -2.73 20.71 -13.90
CA THR A 140 -3.01 19.49 -13.16
C THR A 140 -4.50 19.29 -12.98
N ALA A 141 -5.01 18.15 -13.37
CA ALA A 141 -6.39 17.71 -13.12
C ALA A 141 -6.39 16.64 -12.02
N ILE A 142 -7.38 16.70 -11.16
CA ILE A 142 -7.65 15.62 -10.21
C ILE A 142 -8.61 14.65 -10.90
N GLU A 143 -8.16 13.44 -11.13
CA GLU A 143 -8.92 12.42 -11.84
C GLU A 143 -9.72 11.54 -10.89
N LYS A 144 -9.18 11.31 -9.70
CA LYS A 144 -9.83 10.49 -8.69
C LYS A 144 -9.46 10.96 -7.30
N ILE A 145 -10.45 10.92 -6.42
CA ILE A 145 -10.32 11.10 -4.98
C ILE A 145 -10.80 9.83 -4.31
N SER A 146 -10.00 9.25 -3.44
CA SER A 146 -10.37 8.06 -2.70
C SER A 146 -9.78 8.05 -1.29
N GLU A 147 -10.23 7.12 -0.46
CA GLU A 147 -9.59 6.88 0.82
C GLU A 147 -8.19 6.31 0.62
N GLY A 148 -7.25 6.82 1.37
CA GLY A 148 -5.88 6.37 1.38
C GLY A 148 -5.29 6.41 2.78
N GLY A 149 -4.05 6.02 2.88
CA GLY A 149 -3.30 6.10 4.11
C GLY A 149 -1.80 6.03 3.85
N SER A 150 -1.05 6.18 4.90
CA SER A 150 0.39 6.01 4.85
C SER A 150 0.93 5.37 6.11
N VAL A 151 2.07 4.71 5.96
CA VAL A 151 2.90 4.23 7.05
C VAL A 151 4.30 4.80 6.85
N ALA A 152 4.94 5.23 7.94
CA ALA A 152 6.33 5.66 7.87
C ALA A 152 7.23 4.46 7.56
N GLN A 153 8.26 4.65 6.74
CA GLN A 153 9.35 3.69 6.64
C GLN A 153 10.13 3.70 7.94
N VAL A 154 9.94 2.66 8.75
CA VAL A 154 10.76 2.47 9.94
C VAL A 154 12.05 1.80 9.52
N TYR A 155 13.13 2.55 9.40
CA TYR A 155 14.46 1.99 9.41
C TYR A 155 14.70 1.41 10.81
N MET A 156 14.43 0.13 10.97
CA MET A 156 14.89 -0.56 12.16
C MET A 156 16.42 -0.68 12.08
N SER A 157 17.12 0.28 12.66
CA SER A 157 18.51 0.08 13.03
C SER A 157 18.52 -0.95 14.17
N PHE A 158 18.70 -2.19 13.82
CA PHE A 158 19.06 -3.21 14.80
C PHE A 158 20.47 -2.87 15.27
N GLN A 159 20.59 -2.28 16.44
CA GLN A 159 21.85 -2.24 17.17
C GLN A 159 21.94 -3.57 17.91
N PRO A 160 22.87 -4.46 17.55
CA PRO A 160 23.15 -5.61 18.38
C PRO A 160 23.78 -5.11 19.69
N SER A 161 23.14 -5.45 20.79
CA SER A 161 23.68 -5.31 22.16
C SER A 161 24.80 -6.29 22.39
#